data_3068ce374394818b2056f446dc5fbd8c
#
_entry.id   3068ce374394818b2056f446dc5fbd8c
#
_cell.length_a   1.000
_cell.length_b   1.000
_cell.length_c   1.000
_cell.angle_alpha   90.00
_cell.angle_beta   90.00
_cell.angle_gamma   90.00
#
_symmetry.space_group_name_H-M   'P 1'
#
loop_
_entity.id
_entity.type
_entity.pdbx_description
1 polymer ?
#
loop_
_entity_poly.entity_id
_entity_poly.type
_entity_poly.pdbx_seq_one_letter_code
_entity_poly.pdbx_strand_id
1 'polypeptide(L)'
;MTDPRTLLCFGDSNTWGFEPGTMARYPRSVRWPGVAGTALGDGWQVVEAGLNGRTTVFEDPLGDKAGVRHLGPVLESAAPVDVVVIALGTNDLKTRMAASAYEIAEGAGVLVDRVRASLAGPGGGAPGVLLVAPPPIADVDGWATRDPGAYEGFEQGWDGAVARSQAFAVQYARVARVRGVPFLDAGAHVRSSPVDGIHWTPAGHAAFGRAVAEAVRRHWA
;
A
#
# COMPACT_ATOMS: atom_id res chain seq x y z
N MET A 1 -5.69 -9.92 30.94
CA MET A 1 -5.36 -10.13 29.49
C MET A 1 -4.77 -8.82 28.98
N THR A 2 -3.64 -8.86 28.34
CA THR A 2 -3.06 -7.67 27.68
C THR A 2 -3.86 -7.38 26.42
N ASP A 3 -4.10 -6.11 26.11
CA ASP A 3 -4.77 -5.73 24.88
C ASP A 3 -3.95 -6.19 23.65
N PRO A 4 -4.64 -6.57 22.55
CA PRO A 4 -3.95 -6.98 21.34
C PRO A 4 -3.14 -5.80 20.75
N ARG A 5 -1.99 -6.10 20.15
CA ARG A 5 -1.16 -5.13 19.44
C ARG A 5 -1.86 -4.64 18.18
N THR A 6 -1.68 -3.40 17.81
CA THR A 6 -2.34 -2.80 16.65
C THR A 6 -1.40 -2.75 15.44
N LEU A 7 -1.84 -3.40 14.34
CA LEU A 7 -1.23 -3.28 13.01
C LEU A 7 -2.09 -2.36 12.15
N LEU A 8 -1.60 -1.18 11.82
CA LEU A 8 -2.26 -0.24 10.90
C LEU A 8 -1.76 -0.48 9.47
N CYS A 9 -2.66 -0.85 8.56
CA CYS A 9 -2.38 -1.06 7.14
C CYS A 9 -2.79 0.19 6.35
N PHE A 10 -1.84 1.10 6.12
CA PHE A 10 -2.08 2.35 5.40
C PHE A 10 -1.69 2.20 3.93
N GLY A 11 -2.69 2.26 3.02
CA GLY A 11 -2.45 2.02 1.60
C GLY A 11 -3.56 2.53 0.69
N ASP A 12 -3.54 2.06 -0.55
CA ASP A 12 -4.43 2.44 -1.63
C ASP A 12 -5.57 1.40 -1.86
N SER A 13 -6.02 1.27 -3.11
CA SER A 13 -7.06 0.33 -3.52
C SER A 13 -6.67 -1.14 -3.30
N ASN A 14 -5.40 -1.51 -3.40
CA ASN A 14 -4.93 -2.85 -3.10
C ASN A 14 -5.02 -3.16 -1.59
N THR A 15 -4.89 -2.16 -0.73
CA THR A 15 -5.14 -2.30 0.72
C THR A 15 -6.63 -2.28 1.03
N TRP A 16 -7.42 -1.46 0.35
CA TRP A 16 -8.88 -1.44 0.47
C TRP A 16 -9.49 -2.78 0.02
N GLY A 17 -8.85 -3.47 -0.94
CA GLY A 17 -9.28 -4.74 -1.48
C GLY A 17 -10.17 -4.59 -2.70
N PHE A 18 -9.78 -3.73 -3.64
CA PHE A 18 -10.48 -3.55 -4.92
C PHE A 18 -10.43 -4.83 -5.75
N GLU A 19 -11.59 -5.30 -6.22
CA GLU A 19 -11.72 -6.47 -7.07
C GLU A 19 -11.66 -6.04 -8.55
N PRO A 20 -10.60 -6.46 -9.30
CA PRO A 20 -10.48 -6.11 -10.72
C PRO A 20 -11.61 -6.70 -11.53
N GLY A 21 -12.18 -5.88 -12.43
CA GLY A 21 -13.29 -6.27 -13.33
C GLY A 21 -14.69 -6.06 -12.77
N THR A 22 -14.89 -6.07 -11.45
CA THR A 22 -16.21 -5.85 -10.84
C THR A 22 -16.34 -4.51 -10.14
N MET A 23 -15.21 -3.85 -9.83
CA MET A 23 -15.11 -2.64 -9.00
C MET A 23 -15.66 -2.83 -7.56
N ALA A 24 -15.96 -4.05 -7.17
CA ALA A 24 -16.41 -4.39 -5.82
C ALA A 24 -15.25 -4.38 -4.82
N ARG A 25 -15.57 -4.57 -3.56
CA ARG A 25 -14.59 -4.78 -2.49
C ARG A 25 -14.55 -6.26 -2.11
N TYR A 26 -13.38 -6.88 -2.15
CA TYR A 26 -13.21 -8.23 -1.64
C TYR A 26 -13.64 -8.36 -0.16
N PRO A 27 -14.17 -9.50 0.27
CA PRO A 27 -14.42 -9.80 1.68
C PRO A 27 -13.15 -9.65 2.53
N ARG A 28 -13.30 -9.35 3.82
CA ARG A 28 -12.15 -9.20 4.74
C ARG A 28 -11.23 -10.42 4.74
N SER A 29 -11.78 -11.61 4.65
CA SER A 29 -11.02 -12.86 4.61
C SER A 29 -10.14 -13.03 3.36
N VAL A 30 -10.40 -12.24 2.31
CA VAL A 30 -9.64 -12.25 1.04
C VAL A 30 -8.62 -11.12 0.99
N ARG A 31 -8.97 -9.93 1.50
CA ARG A 31 -8.06 -8.76 1.49
C ARG A 31 -6.80 -9.05 2.30
N TRP A 32 -5.64 -8.61 1.79
CA TRP A 32 -4.36 -8.87 2.44
C TRP A 32 -4.27 -8.42 3.92
N PRO A 33 -4.89 -7.29 4.36
CA PRO A 33 -4.85 -6.92 5.77
C PRO A 33 -5.60 -7.94 6.63
N GLY A 34 -6.76 -8.42 6.18
CA GLY A 34 -7.51 -9.46 6.88
C GLY A 34 -6.78 -10.79 6.91
N VAL A 35 -6.12 -11.18 5.80
CA VAL A 35 -5.25 -12.38 5.75
C VAL A 35 -4.07 -12.25 6.71
N ALA A 36 -3.42 -11.07 6.74
CA ALA A 36 -2.32 -10.81 7.67
C ALA A 36 -2.78 -10.93 9.13
N GLY A 37 -3.95 -10.36 9.46
CA GLY A 37 -4.54 -10.48 10.80
C GLY A 37 -4.81 -11.93 11.20
N THR A 38 -5.43 -12.71 10.33
CA THR A 38 -5.64 -14.14 10.57
C THR A 38 -4.32 -14.88 10.78
N ALA A 39 -3.30 -14.57 9.95
CA ALA A 39 -2.00 -15.19 10.09
C ALA A 39 -1.28 -14.77 11.39
N LEU A 40 -1.40 -13.53 11.83
CA LEU A 40 -0.79 -13.04 13.08
C LEU A 40 -1.44 -13.63 14.33
N GLY A 41 -2.75 -13.92 14.27
CA GLY A 41 -3.52 -14.50 15.38
C GLY A 41 -4.05 -13.45 16.37
N ASP A 42 -4.68 -13.94 17.46
CA ASP A 42 -5.46 -13.13 18.41
C ASP A 42 -4.66 -12.07 19.19
N GLY A 43 -3.33 -12.14 19.16
CA GLY A 43 -2.45 -11.12 19.75
C GLY A 43 -2.36 -9.83 18.93
N TRP A 44 -3.04 -9.74 17.78
CA TRP A 44 -3.00 -8.60 16.89
C TRP A 44 -4.39 -8.15 16.43
N GLN A 45 -4.63 -6.86 16.53
CA GLN A 45 -5.76 -6.19 15.89
C GLN A 45 -5.29 -5.49 14.62
N VAL A 46 -5.98 -5.72 13.48
CA VAL A 46 -5.65 -5.09 12.20
C VAL A 46 -6.64 -3.99 11.88
N VAL A 47 -6.12 -2.77 11.68
CA VAL A 47 -6.83 -1.60 11.19
C VAL A 47 -6.57 -1.44 9.69
N GLU A 48 -7.62 -1.59 8.88
CA GLU A 48 -7.55 -1.50 7.42
C GLU A 48 -7.80 -0.05 6.97
N ALA A 49 -6.76 0.69 6.66
CA ALA A 49 -6.83 2.08 6.21
C ALA A 49 -6.49 2.23 4.71
N GLY A 50 -7.10 1.39 3.87
CA GLY A 50 -7.02 1.50 2.40
C GLY A 50 -7.98 2.56 1.86
N LEU A 51 -7.53 3.36 0.88
CA LEU A 51 -8.34 4.33 0.17
C LEU A 51 -8.04 4.27 -1.33
N ASN A 52 -9.06 3.99 -2.14
CA ASN A 52 -8.93 3.92 -3.60
C ASN A 52 -8.35 5.21 -4.17
N GLY A 53 -7.31 5.09 -4.97
CA GLY A 53 -6.67 6.24 -5.60
C GLY A 53 -5.63 6.97 -4.73
N ARG A 54 -5.39 6.53 -3.48
CA ARG A 54 -4.44 7.22 -2.59
C ARG A 54 -3.04 7.22 -3.16
N THR A 55 -2.44 8.41 -3.21
CA THR A 55 -1.04 8.67 -3.54
C THR A 55 -0.17 8.71 -2.28
N THR A 56 1.13 8.88 -2.43
CA THR A 56 2.05 9.15 -1.30
C THR A 56 1.89 10.60 -0.80
N VAL A 57 2.62 11.53 -1.36
CA VAL A 57 2.59 12.96 -1.01
C VAL A 57 2.02 13.83 -2.14
N PHE A 58 1.88 13.27 -3.33
CA PHE A 58 1.44 14.01 -4.51
C PHE A 58 -0.05 14.29 -4.46
N GLU A 59 -0.41 15.56 -4.66
CA GLU A 59 -1.79 15.98 -4.76
C GLU A 59 -2.40 15.50 -6.08
N ASP A 60 -3.51 14.80 -6.01
CA ASP A 60 -4.27 14.44 -7.20
C ASP A 60 -5.26 15.59 -7.51
N PRO A 61 -5.12 16.30 -8.64
CA PRO A 61 -6.03 17.40 -8.98
C PRO A 61 -7.47 16.94 -9.19
N LEU A 62 -7.70 15.63 -9.33
CA LEU A 62 -9.04 15.07 -9.53
C LEU A 62 -9.66 14.55 -8.22
N GLY A 63 -8.98 14.69 -7.08
CA GLY A 63 -9.54 14.25 -5.79
C GLY A 63 -8.58 14.43 -4.62
N ASP A 64 -9.12 14.51 -3.42
CA ASP A 64 -8.35 14.56 -2.17
C ASP A 64 -7.80 13.16 -1.85
N LYS A 65 -6.61 12.84 -2.40
CA LYS A 65 -6.00 11.50 -2.32
C LYS A 65 -4.58 11.49 -1.74
N ALA A 66 -3.98 12.64 -1.45
CA ALA A 66 -2.64 12.71 -0.91
C ALA A 66 -2.54 12.02 0.47
N GLY A 67 -1.81 10.91 0.54
CA GLY A 67 -1.67 10.11 1.77
C GLY A 67 -1.10 10.90 2.93
N VAL A 68 -0.19 11.85 2.64
CA VAL A 68 0.41 12.72 3.66
C VAL A 68 -0.61 13.57 4.42
N ARG A 69 -1.75 13.89 3.82
CA ARG A 69 -2.84 14.63 4.48
C ARG A 69 -3.67 13.74 5.40
N HIS A 70 -3.85 12.47 5.02
CA HIS A 70 -4.72 11.54 5.73
C HIS A 70 -4.02 10.77 6.84
N LEU A 71 -2.69 10.64 6.78
CA LEU A 71 -1.94 9.79 7.70
C LEU A 71 -2.06 10.22 9.16
N GLY A 72 -1.94 11.52 9.46
CA GLY A 72 -2.04 12.04 10.82
C GLY A 72 -3.38 11.67 11.49
N PRO A 73 -4.52 12.09 10.94
CA PRO A 73 -5.84 11.73 11.49
C PRO A 73 -6.07 10.22 11.64
N VAL A 74 -5.55 9.40 10.70
CA VAL A 74 -5.67 7.94 10.79
C VAL A 74 -4.82 7.38 11.93
N LEU A 75 -3.59 7.88 12.11
CA LEU A 75 -2.72 7.48 13.23
C LEU A 75 -3.35 7.83 14.58
N GLU A 76 -3.81 9.06 14.74
CA GLU A 76 -4.42 9.55 15.99
C GLU A 76 -5.68 8.76 16.35
N SER A 77 -6.54 8.48 15.36
CA SER A 77 -7.79 7.73 15.60
C SER A 77 -7.57 6.24 15.86
N ALA A 78 -6.44 5.67 15.44
CA ALA A 78 -6.10 4.26 15.64
C ALA A 78 -5.16 4.03 16.83
N ALA A 79 -4.67 5.08 17.48
CA ALA A 79 -3.69 4.97 18.58
C ALA A 79 -4.26 4.20 19.79
N PRO A 80 -3.45 3.40 20.50
CA PRO A 80 -2.03 3.16 20.22
C PRO A 80 -1.80 2.18 19.07
N VAL A 81 -0.84 2.50 18.19
CA VAL A 81 -0.47 1.68 17.03
C VAL A 81 0.94 1.11 17.25
N ASP A 82 1.08 -0.22 17.23
CA ASP A 82 2.39 -0.86 17.38
C ASP A 82 3.21 -0.81 16.09
N VAL A 83 2.56 -1.11 14.96
CA VAL A 83 3.22 -1.14 13.65
C VAL A 83 2.32 -0.52 12.57
N VAL A 84 2.93 0.29 11.71
CA VAL A 84 2.31 0.82 10.49
C VAL A 84 2.93 0.17 9.26
N VAL A 85 2.12 -0.44 8.42
CA VAL A 85 2.51 -0.87 7.07
C VAL A 85 2.15 0.26 6.09
N ILE A 86 3.16 0.83 5.42
CA ILE A 86 2.96 1.83 4.35
C ILE A 86 3.05 1.12 3.01
N ALA A 87 1.92 0.96 2.33
CA ALA A 87 1.80 0.29 1.03
C ALA A 87 1.17 1.24 0.01
N LEU A 88 1.95 2.20 -0.48
CA LEU A 88 1.54 3.28 -1.38
C LEU A 88 2.59 3.50 -2.47
N GLY A 89 2.18 4.12 -3.59
CA GLY A 89 3.02 4.52 -4.70
C GLY A 89 2.44 4.16 -6.07
N THR A 90 1.53 3.20 -6.13
CA THR A 90 0.90 2.80 -7.40
C THR A 90 0.18 3.98 -8.07
N ASN A 91 -0.61 4.74 -7.32
CA ASN A 91 -1.38 5.87 -7.89
C ASN A 91 -0.53 7.08 -8.27
N ASP A 92 0.68 7.18 -7.74
CA ASP A 92 1.66 8.20 -8.08
C ASP A 92 2.26 8.00 -9.49
N LEU A 93 2.08 6.79 -10.05
CA LEU A 93 2.46 6.47 -11.44
C LEU A 93 1.53 7.10 -12.48
N LYS A 94 0.37 7.61 -12.09
CA LYS A 94 -0.54 8.26 -13.02
C LYS A 94 0.17 9.40 -13.75
N THR A 95 -0.05 9.51 -15.06
CA THR A 95 0.61 10.48 -15.94
C THR A 95 0.55 11.90 -15.38
N ARG A 96 -0.57 12.30 -14.81
CA ARG A 96 -0.79 13.64 -14.23
C ARG A 96 0.05 13.96 -13.01
N MET A 97 0.65 12.95 -12.34
CA MET A 97 1.58 13.16 -11.21
C MET A 97 2.98 13.54 -11.69
N ALA A 98 3.33 13.18 -12.93
CA ALA A 98 4.63 13.45 -13.56
C ALA A 98 5.85 13.05 -12.70
N ALA A 99 5.69 12.08 -11.80
CA ALA A 99 6.70 11.68 -10.84
C ALA A 99 7.51 10.47 -11.32
N SER A 100 8.81 10.50 -11.08
CA SER A 100 9.71 9.37 -11.30
C SER A 100 9.57 8.34 -10.17
N ALA A 101 10.02 7.10 -10.39
CA ALA A 101 10.05 6.08 -9.35
C ALA A 101 10.87 6.51 -8.12
N TYR A 102 11.92 7.32 -8.33
CA TYR A 102 12.72 7.89 -7.26
C TYR A 102 11.89 8.83 -6.38
N GLU A 103 11.18 9.79 -6.98
CA GLU A 103 10.36 10.77 -6.26
C GLU A 103 9.18 10.11 -5.56
N ILE A 104 8.57 9.10 -6.17
CA ILE A 104 7.48 8.32 -5.54
C ILE A 104 7.99 7.59 -4.29
N ALA A 105 9.15 6.95 -4.37
CA ALA A 105 9.75 6.30 -3.21
C ALA A 105 10.13 7.30 -2.11
N GLU A 106 10.67 8.49 -2.46
CA GLU A 106 10.90 9.56 -1.48
C GLU A 106 9.60 10.05 -0.83
N GLY A 107 8.52 10.15 -1.61
CA GLY A 107 7.18 10.45 -1.09
C GLY A 107 6.71 9.43 -0.05
N ALA A 108 6.92 8.14 -0.31
CA ALA A 108 6.66 7.09 0.69
C ALA A 108 7.58 7.24 1.92
N GLY A 109 8.83 7.65 1.72
CA GLY A 109 9.77 7.98 2.80
C GLY A 109 9.31 9.13 3.68
N VAL A 110 8.68 10.16 3.12
CA VAL A 110 8.06 11.24 3.90
C VAL A 110 6.98 10.69 4.84
N LEU A 111 6.19 9.71 4.38
CA LEU A 111 5.19 9.06 5.24
C LEU A 111 5.86 8.28 6.38
N VAL A 112 6.97 7.58 6.12
CA VAL A 112 7.78 6.93 7.17
C VAL A 112 8.21 7.96 8.21
N ASP A 113 8.76 9.09 7.78
CA ASP A 113 9.23 10.15 8.68
C ASP A 113 8.08 10.74 9.51
N ARG A 114 6.87 10.88 8.93
CA ARG A 114 5.66 11.32 9.65
C ARG A 114 5.22 10.33 10.72
N VAL A 115 5.22 9.02 10.44
CA VAL A 115 4.92 8.00 11.46
C VAL A 115 5.92 8.06 12.60
N ARG A 116 7.22 8.15 12.29
CA ARG A 116 8.30 8.19 13.30
C ARG A 116 8.30 9.47 14.15
N ALA A 117 7.75 10.56 13.61
CA ALA A 117 7.59 11.81 14.36
C ALA A 117 6.26 11.87 15.13
N SER A 118 5.36 10.87 14.98
CA SER A 118 4.10 10.82 15.70
C SER A 118 4.27 10.26 17.11
N LEU A 119 3.31 10.56 17.97
CA LEU A 119 3.18 9.99 19.31
C LEU A 119 2.12 8.89 19.38
N ALA A 120 1.76 8.32 18.22
CA ALA A 120 0.66 7.37 18.10
C ALA A 120 1.00 5.93 18.53
N GLY A 121 2.24 5.65 18.91
CA GLY A 121 2.67 4.34 19.39
C GLY A 121 2.41 4.10 20.88
N PRO A 122 2.67 2.88 21.36
CA PRO A 122 2.52 2.54 22.78
C PRO A 122 3.30 3.48 23.70
N GLY A 123 2.67 3.87 24.80
CA GLY A 123 3.27 4.80 25.77
C GLY A 123 3.56 6.20 25.24
N GLY A 124 2.95 6.62 24.14
CA GLY A 124 3.20 7.90 23.48
C GLY A 124 4.51 7.93 22.68
N GLY A 125 5.08 6.78 22.39
CA GLY A 125 6.21 6.64 21.47
C GLY A 125 5.79 6.62 20.00
N ALA A 126 6.76 6.46 19.11
CA ALA A 126 6.49 6.27 17.68
C ALA A 126 6.16 4.81 17.36
N PRO A 127 5.20 4.54 16.45
CA PRO A 127 5.00 3.20 15.92
C PRO A 127 6.23 2.66 15.17
N GLY A 128 6.38 1.32 15.12
CA GLY A 128 7.24 0.67 14.13
C GLY A 128 6.70 0.89 12.70
N VAL A 129 7.58 0.86 11.71
CA VAL A 129 7.19 1.07 10.30
C VAL A 129 7.72 -0.04 9.41
N LEU A 130 6.85 -0.68 8.66
CA LEU A 130 7.20 -1.56 7.53
C LEU A 130 6.91 -0.80 6.22
N LEU A 131 7.97 -0.50 5.47
CA LEU A 131 7.82 0.14 4.15
C LEU A 131 7.69 -0.93 3.07
N VAL A 132 6.65 -0.83 2.26
CA VAL A 132 6.34 -1.76 1.18
C VAL A 132 6.54 -1.10 -0.18
N ALA A 133 7.35 -1.70 -1.06
CA ALA A 133 7.34 -1.37 -2.47
C ALA A 133 6.12 -2.02 -3.14
N PRO A 134 5.24 -1.26 -3.82
CA PRO A 134 4.19 -1.85 -4.64
C PRO A 134 4.79 -2.76 -5.73
N PRO A 135 4.08 -3.82 -6.15
CA PRO A 135 4.53 -4.62 -7.28
C PRO A 135 4.50 -3.80 -8.57
N PRO A 136 5.31 -4.16 -9.57
CA PRO A 136 5.18 -3.59 -10.90
C PRO A 136 3.76 -3.76 -11.43
N ILE A 137 3.22 -2.72 -12.07
CA ILE A 137 1.98 -2.84 -12.82
C ILE A 137 2.26 -3.62 -14.10
N ALA A 138 1.27 -4.41 -14.54
CA ALA A 138 1.39 -5.19 -15.76
C ALA A 138 0.95 -4.35 -16.97
N ASP A 139 1.60 -4.58 -18.10
CA ASP A 139 1.09 -4.14 -19.38
C ASP A 139 -0.08 -5.07 -19.77
N VAL A 140 -1.25 -4.49 -19.99
CA VAL A 140 -2.43 -5.25 -20.35
C VAL A 140 -2.93 -4.73 -21.68
N ASP A 141 -2.71 -5.51 -22.72
CA ASP A 141 -3.24 -5.22 -24.05
C ASP A 141 -4.76 -5.05 -23.98
N GLY A 142 -5.25 -3.94 -24.52
CA GLY A 142 -6.68 -3.72 -24.72
C GLY A 142 -7.46 -3.26 -23.51
N TRP A 143 -6.90 -2.46 -22.60
CA TRP A 143 -7.71 -1.77 -21.58
C TRP A 143 -8.91 -1.03 -22.18
N ALA A 144 -8.74 -0.38 -23.34
CA ALA A 144 -9.80 0.33 -24.05
C ALA A 144 -10.91 -0.58 -24.62
N THR A 145 -10.66 -1.89 -24.78
CA THR A 145 -11.60 -2.82 -25.40
C THR A 145 -12.39 -3.69 -24.42
N ARG A 146 -11.97 -3.74 -23.14
CA ARG A 146 -12.53 -4.68 -22.16
C ARG A 146 -13.82 -4.22 -21.51
N ASP A 147 -13.97 -2.93 -21.29
CA ASP A 147 -15.23 -2.29 -20.87
C ASP A 147 -15.20 -0.83 -21.30
N PRO A 148 -15.79 -0.47 -22.45
CA PRO A 148 -15.74 0.89 -22.99
C PRO A 148 -16.26 1.97 -22.04
N GLY A 149 -17.04 1.61 -21.02
CA GLY A 149 -17.55 2.57 -20.04
C GLY A 149 -16.69 2.73 -18.78
N ALA A 150 -16.00 1.66 -18.36
CA ALA A 150 -15.25 1.66 -17.09
C ALA A 150 -13.77 2.05 -17.24
N TYR A 151 -13.17 1.79 -18.41
CA TYR A 151 -11.73 1.97 -18.65
C TYR A 151 -11.41 2.90 -19.83
N GLU A 152 -12.41 3.61 -20.39
CA GLU A 152 -12.19 4.56 -21.47
C GLU A 152 -11.15 5.63 -21.06
N GLY A 153 -10.07 5.75 -21.83
CA GLY A 153 -8.96 6.65 -21.55
C GLY A 153 -8.06 6.24 -20.38
N PHE A 154 -8.26 5.06 -19.79
CA PHE A 154 -7.49 4.60 -18.64
C PHE A 154 -6.01 4.44 -18.98
N GLU A 155 -5.68 3.91 -20.16
CA GLU A 155 -4.32 3.76 -20.67
C GLU A 155 -3.58 5.11 -20.76
N GLN A 156 -4.26 6.19 -21.16
CA GLN A 156 -3.67 7.53 -21.26
C GLN A 156 -3.30 8.09 -19.87
N GLY A 157 -4.06 7.70 -18.85
CA GLY A 157 -3.80 8.09 -17.47
C GLY A 157 -2.59 7.38 -16.84
N TRP A 158 -2.02 6.34 -17.51
CA TRP A 158 -0.93 5.51 -17.00
C TRP A 158 0.26 5.39 -17.95
N ASP A 159 0.42 6.33 -18.89
CA ASP A 159 1.52 6.34 -19.82
C ASP A 159 2.88 6.26 -19.13
N GLY A 160 3.74 5.34 -19.59
CA GLY A 160 5.06 5.07 -19.03
C GLY A 160 5.07 4.46 -17.62
N ALA A 161 3.91 4.18 -17.02
CA ALA A 161 3.81 3.68 -15.66
C ALA A 161 4.39 2.27 -15.48
N VAL A 162 4.23 1.39 -16.48
CA VAL A 162 4.81 0.04 -16.46
C VAL A 162 6.32 0.11 -16.25
N ALA A 163 7.03 0.87 -17.09
CA ALA A 163 8.48 1.01 -17.00
C ALA A 163 8.93 1.65 -15.67
N ARG A 164 8.22 2.68 -15.20
CA ARG A 164 8.53 3.34 -13.91
C ARG A 164 8.32 2.40 -12.73
N SER A 165 7.25 1.61 -12.73
CA SER A 165 6.94 0.68 -11.62
C SER A 165 8.00 -0.40 -11.43
N GLN A 166 8.70 -0.82 -12.49
CA GLN A 166 9.78 -1.81 -12.41
C GLN A 166 10.95 -1.36 -11.54
N ALA A 167 11.13 -0.05 -11.35
CA ALA A 167 12.18 0.49 -10.50
C ALA A 167 11.80 0.58 -9.00
N PHE A 168 10.56 0.30 -8.63
CA PHE A 168 10.07 0.49 -7.26
C PHE A 168 10.85 -0.31 -6.22
N ALA A 169 11.08 -1.60 -6.44
CA ALA A 169 11.79 -2.44 -5.47
C ALA A 169 13.16 -1.84 -5.10
N VAL A 170 13.93 -1.37 -6.09
CA VAL A 170 15.25 -0.75 -5.88
C VAL A 170 15.13 0.60 -5.16
N GLN A 171 14.20 1.45 -5.56
CA GLN A 171 14.07 2.79 -4.98
C GLN A 171 13.52 2.73 -3.54
N TYR A 172 12.53 1.88 -3.28
CA TYR A 172 11.97 1.71 -1.93
C TYR A 172 12.98 1.04 -0.98
N ALA A 173 13.73 0.04 -1.45
CA ALA A 173 14.80 -0.57 -0.65
C ALA A 173 15.87 0.47 -0.26
N ARG A 174 16.23 1.38 -1.17
CA ARG A 174 17.13 2.51 -0.89
C ARG A 174 16.55 3.42 0.19
N VAL A 175 15.27 3.81 0.07
CA VAL A 175 14.58 4.67 1.03
C VAL A 175 14.50 4.01 2.41
N ALA A 176 14.13 2.74 2.46
CA ALA A 176 14.06 1.97 3.71
C ALA A 176 15.43 1.90 4.42
N ARG A 177 16.49 1.61 3.65
CA ARG A 177 17.86 1.57 4.15
C ARG A 177 18.31 2.92 4.72
N VAL A 178 18.04 4.02 4.02
CA VAL A 178 18.43 5.38 4.46
C VAL A 178 17.70 5.75 5.76
N ARG A 179 16.45 5.35 5.90
CA ARG A 179 15.62 5.63 7.08
C ARG A 179 15.73 4.58 8.19
N GLY A 180 16.46 3.49 7.94
CA GLY A 180 16.66 2.43 8.94
C GLY A 180 15.35 1.73 9.33
N VAL A 181 14.46 1.47 8.36
CA VAL A 181 13.20 0.75 8.58
C VAL A 181 13.14 -0.56 7.80
N PRO A 182 12.43 -1.58 8.31
CA PRO A 182 12.14 -2.80 7.57
C PRO A 182 11.49 -2.54 6.21
N PHE A 183 11.84 -3.37 5.24
CA PHE A 183 11.41 -3.30 3.86
C PHE A 183 10.78 -4.61 3.39
N LEU A 184 9.71 -4.52 2.61
CA LEU A 184 9.08 -5.65 1.93
C LEU A 184 8.82 -5.29 0.47
N ASP A 185 9.35 -6.10 -0.46
CA ASP A 185 9.02 -6.00 -1.88
C ASP A 185 7.76 -6.83 -2.17
N ALA A 186 6.64 -6.16 -2.42
CA ALA A 186 5.41 -6.86 -2.79
C ALA A 186 5.54 -7.60 -4.13
N GLY A 187 6.37 -7.11 -5.04
CA GLY A 187 6.63 -7.75 -6.34
C GLY A 187 7.28 -9.14 -6.24
N ALA A 188 7.91 -9.47 -5.10
CA ALA A 188 8.41 -10.82 -4.83
C ALA A 188 7.29 -11.81 -4.48
N HIS A 189 6.11 -11.36 -4.11
CA HIS A 189 5.01 -12.18 -3.59
C HIS A 189 3.75 -12.14 -4.44
N VAL A 190 3.51 -11.05 -5.18
CA VAL A 190 2.29 -10.84 -5.93
C VAL A 190 2.58 -10.27 -7.33
N ARG A 191 1.73 -10.64 -8.28
CA ARG A 191 1.65 -10.02 -9.62
C ARG A 191 0.35 -9.27 -9.75
N SER A 192 0.38 -8.12 -10.43
CA SER A 192 -0.83 -7.40 -10.80
C SER A 192 -1.72 -8.27 -11.71
N SER A 193 -3.02 -8.13 -11.54
CA SER A 193 -4.02 -8.91 -12.28
C SER A 193 -3.90 -8.67 -13.79
N PRO A 194 -4.06 -9.71 -14.61
CA PRO A 194 -4.18 -9.53 -16.06
C PRO A 194 -5.49 -8.85 -16.48
N VAL A 195 -6.41 -8.61 -15.56
CA VAL A 195 -7.69 -7.94 -15.84
C VAL A 195 -7.49 -6.44 -16.06
N ASP A 196 -6.72 -5.78 -15.18
CA ASP A 196 -6.47 -4.33 -15.22
C ASP A 196 -5.01 -3.92 -15.05
N GLY A 197 -4.12 -4.88 -14.87
CA GLY A 197 -2.69 -4.61 -14.74
C GLY A 197 -2.26 -3.97 -13.42
N ILE A 198 -3.18 -3.67 -12.51
CA ILE A 198 -2.94 -2.86 -11.30
C ILE A 198 -3.35 -3.60 -10.04
N HIS A 199 -4.60 -4.06 -9.98
CA HIS A 199 -5.15 -4.66 -8.77
C HIS A 199 -4.77 -6.14 -8.66
N TRP A 200 -4.98 -6.71 -7.46
CA TRP A 200 -4.52 -8.06 -7.16
C TRP A 200 -5.65 -9.07 -7.15
N THR A 201 -5.33 -10.29 -7.55
CA THR A 201 -6.24 -11.43 -7.41
C THR A 201 -6.36 -11.89 -5.96
N PRO A 202 -7.38 -12.70 -5.59
CA PRO A 202 -7.47 -13.31 -4.26
C PRO A 202 -6.21 -14.06 -3.85
N ALA A 203 -5.57 -14.79 -4.79
CA ALA A 203 -4.31 -15.49 -4.55
C ALA A 203 -3.17 -14.52 -4.22
N GLY A 204 -3.08 -13.38 -4.94
CA GLY A 204 -2.12 -12.31 -4.67
C GLY A 204 -2.30 -11.70 -3.28
N HIS A 205 -3.54 -11.36 -2.93
CA HIS A 205 -3.87 -10.88 -1.58
C HIS A 205 -3.47 -11.87 -0.49
N ALA A 206 -3.75 -13.16 -0.70
CA ALA A 206 -3.41 -14.21 0.25
C ALA A 206 -1.88 -14.37 0.42
N ALA A 207 -1.13 -14.34 -0.68
CA ALA A 207 0.34 -14.44 -0.64
C ALA A 207 0.96 -13.23 0.06
N PHE A 208 0.55 -12.02 -0.30
CA PHE A 208 1.08 -10.80 0.29
C PHE A 208 0.71 -10.65 1.78
N GLY A 209 -0.54 -10.97 2.16
CA GLY A 209 -0.95 -10.93 3.57
C GLY A 209 -0.11 -11.82 4.47
N ARG A 210 0.23 -13.03 4.00
CA ARG A 210 1.16 -13.92 4.73
C ARG A 210 2.58 -13.35 4.81
N ALA A 211 3.08 -12.75 3.73
CA ALA A 211 4.39 -12.11 3.72
C ALA A 211 4.47 -10.92 4.69
N VAL A 212 3.42 -10.10 4.78
CA VAL A 212 3.32 -9.04 5.78
C VAL A 212 3.34 -9.61 7.20
N ALA A 213 2.53 -10.63 7.47
CA ALA A 213 2.51 -11.26 8.81
C ALA A 213 3.88 -11.83 9.20
N GLU A 214 4.59 -12.45 8.26
CA GLU A 214 5.96 -12.94 8.49
C GLU A 214 6.92 -11.79 8.78
N ALA A 215 6.89 -10.71 8.00
CA ALA A 215 7.72 -9.53 8.23
C ALA A 215 7.44 -8.89 9.59
N VAL A 216 6.16 -8.75 9.97
CA VAL A 216 5.76 -8.22 11.28
C VAL A 216 6.31 -9.10 12.42
N ARG A 217 6.17 -10.42 12.34
CA ARG A 217 6.74 -11.32 13.35
C ARG A 217 8.25 -11.21 13.44
N ARG A 218 8.94 -11.12 12.31
CA ARG A 218 10.42 -11.03 12.28
C ARG A 218 10.96 -9.80 12.98
N HIS A 219 10.27 -8.67 12.92
CA HIS A 219 10.78 -7.39 13.39
C HIS A 219 10.15 -6.93 14.71
N TRP A 220 8.96 -7.44 15.07
CA TRP A 220 8.20 -6.96 16.23
C TRP A 220 7.55 -8.09 17.06
N ALA A 221 7.93 -9.36 16.89
CA ALA A 221 7.42 -10.45 17.75
C ALA A 221 8.04 -10.42 19.15
#